data_c0b11db65cc6ac9127a010787c169b69
#
_entry.id   c0b11db65cc6ac9127a010787c169b69
#
_cell.length_a   1.000
_cell.length_b   1.000
_cell.length_c   1.000
_cell.angle_alpha   90.00
_cell.angle_beta   90.00
_cell.angle_gamma   90.00
#
_symmetry.space_group_name_H-M   'P 1'
#
loop_
_entity.id
_entity.type
_entity.pdbx_description
1 polymer ?
#
loop_
_entity_poly.entity_id
_entity_poly.type
_entity_poly.pdbx_seq_one_letter_code
_entity_poly.pdbx_strand_id
1 'polypeptide(L)' 'MDNKIQTLSTVKLQYSSDLYKIVDSLNRTLKEKDLMFGLTLDENNENQAIFTIYKT' A
#
# COMPACT_ATOMS: atom_id res chain seq x y z
N MET A 1 16.02 -19.60 3.63
CA MET A 1 15.80 -18.36 2.93
C MET A 1 14.61 -17.60 3.50
N ASP A 2 14.85 -16.44 3.88
CA ASP A 2 13.81 -15.64 4.51
C ASP A 2 13.29 -14.62 3.55
N ASN A 3 12.09 -14.85 3.08
CA ASN A 3 11.42 -13.87 2.27
C ASN A 3 10.52 -13.04 3.16
N LYS A 4 11.11 -12.41 4.13
CA LYS A 4 10.32 -11.62 5.05
C LYS A 4 9.91 -10.34 4.40
N ILE A 5 8.61 -10.08 4.45
CA ILE A 5 8.07 -8.82 4.01
C ILE A 5 8.18 -7.86 5.17
N GLN A 6 8.79 -6.72 4.90
CA GLN A 6 9.06 -5.73 5.93
C GLN A 6 8.22 -4.49 5.67
N THR A 7 7.47 -4.07 6.68
CA THR A 7 6.67 -2.85 6.56
C THR A 7 7.58 -1.64 6.72
N LEU A 8 7.63 -0.81 5.70
CA LEU A 8 8.47 0.38 5.73
C LEU A 8 7.71 1.61 6.18
N SER A 9 6.43 1.71 5.82
CA SER A 9 5.66 2.90 6.13
C SER A 9 4.18 2.57 6.10
N THR A 10 3.43 3.23 6.96
CA THR A 10 1.97 3.10 7.01
C THR A 10 1.38 4.49 7.18
N VAL A 11 0.44 4.83 6.32
CA VAL A 11 -0.18 6.15 6.33
C VAL A 11 -1.68 6.00 6.24
N LYS A 12 -2.40 6.73 7.08
CA LYS A 12 -3.85 6.80 6.96
C LYS A 12 -4.22 7.93 6.03
N LEU A 13 -5.12 7.64 5.12
CA LEU A 13 -5.54 8.57 4.10
C LEU A 13 -7.05 8.64 4.07
N GLN A 14 -7.56 9.74 3.54
CA GLN A 14 -8.97 9.81 3.22
C GLN A 14 -9.23 8.91 2.02
N TYR A 15 -10.23 8.04 2.14
CA TYR A 15 -10.52 7.09 1.09
C TYR A 15 -11.03 7.78 -0.17
N SER A 16 -10.54 7.33 -1.31
CA SER A 16 -11.03 7.72 -2.62
C SER A 16 -10.80 6.54 -3.55
N SER A 17 -11.72 6.31 -4.46
CA SER A 17 -11.56 5.21 -5.40
C SER A 17 -10.33 5.41 -6.29
N ASP A 18 -9.88 6.64 -6.44
CA ASP A 18 -8.68 6.91 -7.23
C ASP A 18 -7.41 6.40 -6.56
N LEU A 19 -7.45 6.14 -5.27
CA LEU A 19 -6.28 5.61 -4.58
C LEU A 19 -5.84 4.27 -5.14
N TYR A 20 -6.80 3.44 -5.56
CA TYR A 20 -6.45 2.15 -6.14
C TYR A 20 -5.67 2.31 -7.44
N LYS A 21 -5.98 3.36 -8.19
CA LYS A 21 -5.25 3.63 -9.42
C LYS A 21 -3.81 4.00 -9.12
N ILE A 22 -3.60 4.78 -8.08
CA ILE A 22 -2.26 5.19 -7.69
C ILE A 22 -1.47 3.98 -7.20
N VAL A 23 -2.08 3.17 -6.35
CA VAL A 23 -1.40 2.00 -5.79
C VAL A 23 -1.03 1.04 -6.92
N ASP A 24 -1.95 0.81 -7.85
CA ASP A 24 -1.70 -0.08 -8.97
C ASP A 24 -0.54 0.43 -9.82
N SER A 25 -0.52 1.73 -10.07
CA SER A 25 0.55 2.34 -10.84
C SER A 25 1.91 2.18 -10.15
N LEU A 26 1.93 2.39 -8.83
CA LEU A 26 3.16 2.23 -8.07
C LEU A 26 3.64 0.79 -8.11
N ASN A 27 2.74 -0.16 -7.96
CA ASN A 27 3.14 -1.57 -7.97
C ASN A 27 3.70 -1.99 -9.31
N ARG A 28 3.15 -1.45 -10.39
CA ARG A 28 3.66 -1.79 -11.72
C ARG A 28 4.99 -1.13 -12.01
N THR A 29 5.13 0.12 -11.59
CA THR A 29 6.32 0.91 -11.90
C THR A 29 7.52 0.47 -11.08
N LEU A 30 7.29 0.12 -9.81
CA LEU A 30 8.37 -0.10 -8.87
C LEU A 30 8.53 -1.56 -8.47
N LYS A 31 7.91 -2.48 -9.19
CA LYS A 31 7.95 -3.88 -8.78
C LYS A 31 9.35 -4.46 -8.79
N GLU A 32 10.23 -3.94 -9.64
CA GLU A 32 11.59 -4.43 -9.71
C GLU A 32 12.49 -3.83 -8.64
N LYS A 33 11.95 -2.95 -7.83
CA LYS A 33 12.71 -2.32 -6.75
C LYS A 33 12.52 -3.04 -5.42
N ASP A 34 11.91 -4.22 -5.45
CA ASP A 34 11.62 -4.99 -4.23
C ASP A 34 10.71 -4.24 -3.29
N LEU A 35 9.81 -3.45 -3.86
CA LEU A 35 8.82 -2.71 -3.09
C LEU A 35 7.43 -3.16 -3.49
N MET A 36 6.53 -3.16 -2.52
CA MET A 36 5.14 -3.50 -2.75
C MET A 36 4.28 -2.49 -2.00
N PHE A 37 3.18 -2.12 -2.61
CA PHE A 37 2.27 -1.12 -2.05
C PHE A 37 0.91 -1.74 -1.84
N GLY A 38 0.33 -1.48 -0.69
CA GLY A 38 -0.97 -2.02 -0.36
C GLY A 38 -1.93 -0.93 0.09
N LEU A 39 -3.21 -1.19 -0.12
CA LEU A 39 -4.26 -0.28 0.33
C LEU A 39 -5.40 -1.10 0.89
N THR A 40 -5.79 -0.79 2.13
CA THR A 40 -6.93 -1.43 2.77
C THR A 40 -7.83 -0.35 3.35
N LEU A 41 -9.09 -0.70 3.54
CA LEU A 41 -10.01 0.21 4.22
C LEU A 41 -9.83 0.07 5.72
N ASP A 42 -10.02 1.19 6.42
CA ASP A 42 -9.99 1.19 7.88
C ASP A 42 -11.28 0.53 8.38
N GLU A 43 -11.14 -0.47 9.24
CA GLU A 43 -12.29 -1.19 9.76
C GLU A 43 -13.19 -0.31 10.61
N ASN A 44 -12.63 0.71 11.21
CA ASN A 44 -13.37 1.58 12.12
C ASN A 44 -13.92 2.81 11.44
N ASN A 45 -13.49 3.09 10.21
CA ASN A 45 -13.92 4.30 9.52
C ASN A 45 -13.88 4.08 8.03
N GLU A 46 -15.05 3.93 7.43
CA GLU A 46 -15.15 3.63 6.01
C GLU A 46 -14.65 4.75 5.11
N ASN A 47 -14.50 5.95 5.68
CA ASN A 47 -14.01 7.08 4.91
C ASN A 47 -12.50 7.18 4.90
N GLN A 48 -11.82 6.24 5.54
CA GLN A 48 -10.38 6.25 5.61
C GLN A 48 -9.81 4.96 5.05
N ALA A 49 -8.62 5.09 4.47
CA ALA A 49 -7.87 3.95 3.97
C ALA A 49 -6.49 3.95 4.59
N ILE A 50 -5.88 2.77 4.62
CA ILE A 50 -4.53 2.62 5.14
C ILE A 50 -3.64 2.22 3.98
N PHE A 51 -2.66 3.06 3.70
CA PHE A 51 -1.68 2.83 2.65
C PHE A 51 -0.39 2.34 3.30
N THR A 52 0.13 1.23 2.80
CA THR A 52 1.31 0.62 3.38
C THR A 52 2.35 0.37 2.30
N ILE A 53 3.61 0.62 2.64
CA ILE A 53 4.73 0.32 1.76
C ILE A 53 5.51 -0.81 2.40
N TYR A 54 5.73 -1.86 1.63
CA TYR A 54 6.46 -3.04 2.08
C TYR A 54 7.73 -3.21 1.27
N LYS A 55 8.73 -3.74 1.92
CA LYS A 55 9.92 -4.21 1.23
C LYS A 55 9.86 -5.73 1.16
N THR A 56 10.07 -6.25 -0.03
CA THR A 56 10.03 -7.72 -0.24
C THR A 56 11.41 -8.29 -0.46
#